data_96b0bd5091b8bb397b65efe1c8699a50
#
_entry.id   96b0bd5091b8bb397b65efe1c8699a50
#
_cell.length_a   1.000
_cell.length_b   1.000
_cell.length_c   1.000
_cell.angle_alpha   90.00
_cell.angle_beta   90.00
_cell.angle_gamma   90.00
#
_symmetry.space_group_name_H-M   'P 1'
#
loop_
_entity.id
_entity.type
_entity.pdbx_description
1 polymer ?
#
loop_
_entity_poly.entity_id
_entity_poly.type
_entity_poly.pdbx_seq_one_letter_code
_entity_poly.pdbx_strand_id
1 'polypeptide(L)'
;MQQRLGIAQALVGSPPLLLLDEPTSALDPAGRRTVRRLLEELRGRGTSVLLNSHLLSEVELVCDRVAILLDGRLVAEGSPAELARPRGVEIETEDGVVLHDGAGREDVPQLVAELVSAGRKVYGVRVLTSTLEETYLEAVGEEAS
;
A
#
# COMPACT_ATOMS: atom_id res chain seq x y z
N MET A 1 -20.71 -16.09 -1.97
CA MET A 1 -21.98 -15.44 -1.52
C MET A 1 -21.99 -15.11 -0.01
N GLN A 2 -21.49 -15.97 0.85
CA GLN A 2 -21.50 -15.76 2.32
C GLN A 2 -20.82 -14.47 2.77
N GLN A 3 -19.65 -14.14 2.25
CA GLN A 3 -18.88 -12.95 2.65
C GLN A 3 -19.60 -11.62 2.37
N ARG A 4 -20.22 -11.50 1.19
CA ARG A 4 -21.02 -10.30 0.85
C ARG A 4 -22.24 -10.15 1.76
N LEU A 5 -22.88 -11.26 2.13
CA LEU A 5 -24.00 -11.26 3.07
C LEU A 5 -23.54 -10.85 4.48
N GLY A 6 -22.40 -11.37 4.95
CA GLY A 6 -21.80 -10.97 6.24
C GLY A 6 -21.50 -9.49 6.33
N ILE A 7 -20.88 -8.91 5.29
CA ILE A 7 -20.62 -7.46 5.23
C ILE A 7 -21.96 -6.67 5.25
N ALA A 8 -22.94 -7.08 4.44
CA ALA A 8 -24.25 -6.41 4.42
C ALA A 8 -24.95 -6.47 5.78
N GLN A 9 -24.85 -7.61 6.48
CA GLN A 9 -25.41 -7.79 7.81
C GLN A 9 -24.70 -6.89 8.86
N ALA A 10 -23.38 -6.78 8.79
CA ALA A 10 -22.60 -5.92 9.68
C ALA A 10 -22.90 -4.42 9.51
N LEU A 11 -23.44 -4.03 8.35
CA LEU A 11 -23.82 -2.64 8.05
C LEU A 11 -25.23 -2.26 8.53
N VAL A 12 -26.03 -3.24 8.97
CA VAL A 12 -27.37 -2.96 9.50
C VAL A 12 -27.26 -2.08 10.74
N GLY A 13 -28.02 -0.99 10.76
CA GLY A 13 -27.99 -0.03 11.86
C GLY A 13 -26.93 1.08 11.75
N SER A 14 -26.17 1.14 10.64
CA SER A 14 -25.16 2.18 10.38
C SER A 14 -24.17 2.35 11.54
N PRO A 15 -23.38 1.32 11.86
CA PRO A 15 -22.48 1.35 13.01
C PRO A 15 -21.37 2.40 12.81
N PRO A 16 -20.90 3.07 13.87
CA PRO A 16 -19.79 4.02 13.80
C PRO A 16 -18.43 3.31 13.60
N LEU A 17 -18.34 2.03 13.95
CA LEU A 17 -17.16 1.18 13.82
C LEU A 17 -17.55 -0.17 13.21
N LEU A 18 -16.82 -0.60 12.20
CA LEU A 18 -16.97 -1.89 11.53
C LEU A 18 -15.70 -2.72 11.73
N LEU A 19 -15.83 -3.96 12.18
CA LEU A 19 -14.74 -4.91 12.31
C LEU A 19 -14.88 -5.98 11.22
N LEU A 20 -13.87 -6.10 10.36
CA LEU A 20 -13.88 -7.04 9.24
C LEU A 20 -12.66 -7.97 9.33
N ASP A 21 -12.94 -9.26 9.37
CA ASP A 21 -11.93 -10.30 9.35
C ASP A 21 -11.92 -10.96 7.97
N GLU A 22 -10.79 -10.86 7.26
CA GLU A 22 -10.56 -11.43 5.92
C GLU A 22 -11.70 -11.18 4.90
N PRO A 23 -12.23 -9.95 4.76
CA PRO A 23 -13.46 -9.71 3.99
C PRO A 23 -13.31 -9.94 2.49
N THR A 24 -12.09 -10.03 1.98
CA THR A 24 -11.80 -10.17 0.53
C THR A 24 -11.15 -11.50 0.15
N SER A 25 -10.79 -12.36 1.12
CA SER A 25 -10.00 -13.59 0.90
C SER A 25 -10.66 -14.59 -0.07
N ALA A 26 -11.98 -14.74 -0.02
CA ALA A 26 -12.74 -15.66 -0.87
C ALA A 26 -13.42 -14.99 -2.08
N LEU A 27 -12.99 -13.79 -2.45
CA LEU A 27 -13.58 -13.04 -3.55
C LEU A 27 -12.68 -13.03 -4.80
N ASP A 28 -13.35 -13.06 -5.95
CA ASP A 28 -12.71 -12.79 -7.23
C ASP A 28 -12.28 -11.30 -7.35
N PRO A 29 -11.46 -10.93 -8.33
CA PRO A 29 -10.99 -9.56 -8.48
C PRO A 29 -12.12 -8.52 -8.61
N ALA A 30 -13.26 -8.89 -9.22
CA ALA A 30 -14.42 -8.00 -9.34
C ALA A 30 -15.10 -7.81 -7.97
N GLY A 31 -15.19 -8.88 -7.17
CA GLY A 31 -15.69 -8.84 -5.80
C GLY A 31 -14.84 -7.99 -4.88
N ARG A 32 -13.50 -8.12 -4.97
CA ARG A 32 -12.56 -7.29 -4.21
C ARG A 32 -12.74 -5.81 -4.52
N ARG A 33 -12.84 -5.44 -5.80
CA ARG A 33 -13.14 -4.05 -6.22
C ARG A 33 -14.46 -3.53 -5.64
N THR A 34 -15.48 -4.37 -5.54
CA THR A 34 -16.78 -4.00 -4.98
C THR A 34 -16.65 -3.71 -3.47
N VAL A 35 -15.94 -4.57 -2.73
CA VAL A 35 -15.68 -4.35 -1.30
C VAL A 35 -14.84 -3.09 -1.09
N ARG A 36 -13.81 -2.87 -1.87
CA ARG A 36 -12.97 -1.65 -1.79
C ARG A 36 -13.79 -0.38 -1.92
N ARG A 37 -14.63 -0.28 -2.96
CA ARG A 37 -15.55 0.87 -3.13
C ARG A 37 -16.47 1.07 -1.92
N LEU A 38 -16.99 -0.02 -1.37
CA LEU A 38 -17.82 0.05 -0.18
C LEU A 38 -17.05 0.61 1.03
N LEU A 39 -15.80 0.19 1.24
CA LEU A 39 -14.95 0.71 2.31
C LEU A 39 -14.66 2.21 2.12
N GLU A 40 -14.39 2.65 0.89
CA GLU A 40 -14.21 4.07 0.55
C GLU A 40 -15.50 4.89 0.83
N GLU A 41 -16.67 4.37 0.47
CA GLU A 41 -17.96 5.01 0.77
C GLU A 41 -18.22 5.12 2.27
N LEU A 42 -17.91 4.07 3.04
CA LEU A 42 -18.08 4.05 4.50
C LEU A 42 -17.16 5.07 5.17
N ARG A 43 -15.89 5.13 4.73
CA ARG A 43 -14.94 6.16 5.17
C ARG A 43 -15.47 7.57 4.87
N GLY A 44 -15.99 7.81 3.68
CA GLY A 44 -16.58 9.09 3.28
C GLY A 44 -17.80 9.51 4.12
N ARG A 45 -18.46 8.53 4.76
CA ARG A 45 -19.59 8.75 5.71
C ARG A 45 -19.14 8.86 7.16
N GLY A 46 -17.84 8.76 7.44
CA GLY A 46 -17.30 8.85 8.81
C GLY A 46 -17.36 7.54 9.60
N THR A 47 -17.62 6.40 8.94
CA THR A 47 -17.53 5.08 9.58
C THR A 47 -16.07 4.67 9.70
N SER A 48 -15.63 4.33 10.91
CA SER A 48 -14.31 3.72 11.13
C SER A 48 -14.34 2.23 10.77
N VAL A 49 -13.29 1.73 10.11
CA VAL A 49 -13.18 0.31 9.77
C VAL A 49 -11.87 -0.23 10.30
N LEU A 50 -11.94 -1.29 11.10
CA LEU A 50 -10.79 -2.12 11.44
C LEU A 50 -10.82 -3.37 10.57
N LEU A 51 -9.80 -3.52 9.74
CA LEU A 51 -9.67 -4.59 8.76
C LEU A 51 -8.51 -5.50 9.15
N ASN A 52 -8.78 -6.81 9.30
CA ASN A 52 -7.74 -7.82 9.33
C ASN A 52 -7.64 -8.50 7.97
N SER A 53 -6.44 -8.56 7.37
CA SER A 53 -6.21 -9.22 6.08
C SER A 53 -4.76 -9.64 5.91
N HIS A 54 -4.54 -10.77 5.23
CA HIS A 54 -3.23 -11.21 4.76
C HIS A 54 -2.94 -10.75 3.32
N LEU A 55 -3.90 -10.12 2.64
CA LEU A 55 -3.74 -9.58 1.29
C LEU A 55 -3.18 -8.17 1.35
N LEU A 56 -1.87 -8.04 1.58
CA LEU A 56 -1.19 -6.77 1.83
C LEU A 56 -1.38 -5.76 0.71
N SER A 57 -1.44 -6.21 -0.55
CA SER A 57 -1.75 -5.35 -1.71
C SER A 57 -3.15 -4.72 -1.67
N GLU A 58 -4.13 -5.39 -1.05
CA GLU A 58 -5.47 -4.80 -0.85
C GLU A 58 -5.45 -3.82 0.33
N VAL A 59 -4.69 -4.13 1.39
CA VAL A 59 -4.49 -3.24 2.55
C VAL A 59 -3.88 -1.91 2.12
N GLU A 60 -2.83 -1.93 1.29
CA GLU A 60 -2.19 -0.73 0.73
C GLU A 60 -3.18 0.22 0.03
N LEU A 61 -4.18 -0.35 -0.62
CA LEU A 61 -5.13 0.42 -1.43
C LEU A 61 -6.27 1.04 -0.63
N VAL A 62 -6.59 0.52 0.58
CA VAL A 62 -7.80 0.92 1.31
C VAL A 62 -7.54 1.47 2.70
N CYS A 63 -6.42 1.13 3.33
CA CYS A 63 -6.14 1.50 4.71
C CYS A 63 -5.40 2.83 4.81
N ASP A 64 -5.84 3.69 5.72
CA ASP A 64 -5.15 4.94 6.06
C ASP A 64 -3.96 4.67 7.00
N ARG A 65 -4.08 3.65 7.86
CA ARG A 65 -3.03 3.17 8.77
C ARG A 65 -3.00 1.66 8.81
N VAL A 66 -1.81 1.12 9.03
CA VAL A 66 -1.55 -0.32 9.10
C VAL A 66 -0.74 -0.59 10.37
N ALA A 67 -1.06 -1.70 11.03
CA ALA A 67 -0.26 -2.28 12.09
C ALA A 67 0.14 -3.70 11.69
N ILE A 68 1.43 -3.99 11.66
CA ILE A 68 1.97 -5.32 11.36
C ILE A 68 2.24 -6.02 12.68
N LEU A 69 1.60 -7.17 12.87
CA LEU A 69 1.74 -8.00 14.06
C LEU A 69 2.47 -9.29 13.68
N LEU A 70 3.50 -9.64 14.45
CA LEU A 70 4.22 -10.90 14.35
C LEU A 70 4.29 -11.55 15.72
N ASP A 71 3.90 -12.80 15.85
CA ASP A 71 3.87 -13.56 17.11
C ASP A 71 3.23 -12.80 18.29
N GLY A 72 2.18 -12.02 18.01
CA GLY A 72 1.45 -11.22 18.99
C GLY A 72 2.15 -9.92 19.39
N ARG A 73 3.24 -9.55 18.71
CA ARG A 73 3.97 -8.29 18.93
C ARG A 73 3.72 -7.33 17.77
N LEU A 74 3.64 -6.05 18.08
CA LEU A 74 3.60 -4.98 17.08
C LEU A 74 5.02 -4.73 16.57
N VAL A 75 5.27 -5.04 15.28
CA VAL A 75 6.59 -4.85 14.64
C VAL A 75 6.68 -3.60 13.79
N ALA A 76 5.57 -3.14 13.23
CA ALA A 76 5.51 -1.88 12.49
C ALA A 76 4.11 -1.27 12.56
N GLU A 77 4.04 0.07 12.56
CA GLU A 77 2.79 0.83 12.51
C GLU A 77 3.00 2.14 11.76
N GLY A 78 2.05 2.49 10.90
CA GLY A 78 2.09 3.74 10.12
C GLY A 78 1.08 3.73 9.00
N SER A 79 1.06 4.77 8.18
CA SER A 79 0.41 4.72 6.88
C SER A 79 1.21 3.81 5.92
N PRO A 80 0.58 3.24 4.87
CA PRO A 80 1.33 2.47 3.86
C PRO A 80 2.52 3.25 3.28
N ALA A 81 2.37 4.56 3.07
CA ALA A 81 3.42 5.42 2.55
C ALA A 81 4.58 5.66 3.54
N GLU A 82 4.29 5.71 4.86
CA GLU A 82 5.32 5.82 5.91
C GLU A 82 6.10 4.53 6.10
N LEU A 83 5.45 3.38 5.90
CA LEU A 83 6.07 2.06 6.01
C LEU A 83 6.87 1.68 4.77
N ALA A 84 6.55 2.26 3.62
CA ALA A 84 7.28 2.04 2.37
C ALA A 84 8.67 2.67 2.43
N ARG A 85 9.69 1.88 2.07
CA ARG A 85 11.09 2.34 2.00
C ARG A 85 11.46 2.74 0.57
N PRO A 86 12.29 3.78 0.37
CA PRO A 86 12.82 4.09 -0.95
C PRO A 86 13.62 2.90 -1.50
N ARG A 87 13.32 2.52 -2.74
CA ARG A 87 14.07 1.49 -3.48
C ARG A 87 14.95 2.09 -4.55
N GLY A 88 14.51 3.21 -5.13
CA GLY A 88 15.25 3.89 -6.16
C GLY A 88 14.40 4.88 -6.94
N VAL A 89 15.03 5.49 -7.92
CA VAL A 89 14.38 6.39 -8.88
C VAL A 89 14.68 5.89 -10.28
N GLU A 90 13.63 5.55 -11.03
CA GLU A 90 13.70 5.30 -12.47
C GLU A 90 13.51 6.59 -13.23
N ILE A 91 14.42 6.89 -14.17
CA ILE A 91 14.31 8.05 -15.05
C ILE A 91 14.33 7.55 -16.49
N GLU A 92 13.23 7.79 -17.20
CA GLU A 92 13.11 7.49 -18.62
C GLU A 92 13.73 8.62 -19.43
N THR A 93 14.70 8.25 -20.25
CA THR A 93 15.43 9.17 -21.13
C THR A 93 15.37 8.70 -22.59
N GLU A 94 15.88 9.50 -23.54
CA GLU A 94 15.99 9.12 -24.95
C GLU A 94 16.87 7.88 -25.20
N ASP A 95 17.79 7.57 -24.27
CA ASP A 95 18.68 6.40 -24.37
C ASP A 95 18.15 5.17 -23.61
N GLY A 96 16.98 5.28 -22.96
CA GLY A 96 16.36 4.23 -22.16
C GLY A 96 16.12 4.63 -20.72
N VAL A 97 15.88 3.63 -19.87
CA VAL A 97 15.62 3.82 -18.44
C VAL A 97 16.92 3.76 -17.65
N VAL A 98 17.14 4.78 -16.83
CA VAL A 98 18.25 4.84 -15.86
C VAL A 98 17.69 4.59 -14.47
N LEU A 99 18.23 3.62 -13.76
CA LEU A 99 17.87 3.31 -12.38
C LEU A 99 18.93 3.86 -11.41
N HIS A 100 18.48 4.61 -10.42
CA HIS A 100 19.28 5.10 -9.29
C HIS A 100 18.84 4.36 -8.03
N ASP A 101 19.55 3.29 -7.69
CA ASP A 101 19.24 2.44 -6.53
C ASP A 101 19.38 3.23 -5.23
N GLY A 102 18.42 3.02 -4.32
CA GLY A 102 18.41 3.65 -3.00
C GLY A 102 18.06 5.14 -2.98
N ALA A 103 17.92 5.78 -4.15
CA ALA A 103 17.50 7.17 -4.23
C ALA A 103 16.02 7.32 -3.85
N GLY A 104 15.68 8.42 -3.19
CA GLY A 104 14.34 8.77 -2.77
C GLY A 104 13.73 9.90 -3.60
N ARG A 105 12.56 10.32 -3.20
CA ARG A 105 11.83 11.44 -3.83
C ARG A 105 12.61 12.75 -3.74
N GLU A 106 13.35 12.95 -2.66
CA GLU A 106 14.19 14.12 -2.40
C GLU A 106 15.34 14.26 -3.37
N ASP A 107 15.84 13.13 -3.92
CA ASP A 107 16.97 13.11 -4.86
C ASP A 107 16.55 13.42 -6.30
N VAL A 108 15.26 13.29 -6.62
CA VAL A 108 14.73 13.46 -7.98
C VAL A 108 15.15 14.78 -8.63
N PRO A 109 15.05 15.95 -7.96
CA PRO A 109 15.41 17.23 -8.59
C PRO A 109 16.88 17.27 -9.02
N GLN A 110 17.79 16.73 -8.21
CA GLN A 110 19.21 16.69 -8.51
C GLN A 110 19.50 15.73 -9.66
N LEU A 111 18.97 14.50 -9.61
CA LEU A 111 19.16 13.48 -10.64
C LEU A 111 18.67 13.95 -12.01
N VAL A 112 17.51 14.61 -12.05
CA VAL A 112 16.99 15.20 -13.29
C VAL A 112 17.87 16.32 -13.80
N ALA A 113 18.33 17.22 -12.90
CA ALA A 113 19.20 18.32 -13.27
C ALA A 113 20.54 17.84 -13.87
N GLU A 114 21.13 16.77 -13.33
CA GLU A 114 22.35 16.16 -13.83
C GLU A 114 22.15 15.62 -15.24
N LEU A 115 21.06 14.88 -15.51
CA LEU A 115 20.76 14.35 -16.84
C LEU A 115 20.51 15.46 -17.87
N VAL A 116 19.74 16.48 -17.50
CA VAL A 116 19.44 17.62 -18.37
C VAL A 116 20.73 18.42 -18.66
N SER A 117 21.59 18.63 -17.66
CA SER A 117 22.88 19.32 -17.83
C SER A 117 23.84 18.54 -18.75
N ALA A 118 23.72 17.22 -18.74
CA ALA A 118 24.44 16.34 -19.67
C ALA A 118 23.83 16.31 -21.11
N GLY A 119 22.81 17.13 -21.35
CA GLY A 119 22.14 17.25 -22.64
C GLY A 119 21.12 16.16 -22.94
N ARG A 120 20.77 15.32 -21.95
CA ARG A 120 19.81 14.22 -22.12
C ARG A 120 18.36 14.73 -21.94
N LYS A 121 17.45 14.16 -22.71
CA LYS A 121 16.02 14.44 -22.57
C LYS A 121 15.40 13.48 -21.57
N VAL A 122 14.66 14.02 -20.60
CA VAL A 122 13.91 13.26 -19.59
C VAL A 122 12.45 13.21 -20.02
N TYR A 123 11.89 11.99 -20.14
CA TYR A 123 10.50 11.75 -20.54
C TYR A 123 9.61 11.39 -19.37
N GLY A 124 10.17 10.78 -18.33
CA GLY A 124 9.42 10.37 -17.15
C GLY A 124 10.33 10.13 -15.94
N VAL A 125 9.75 10.24 -14.76
CA VAL A 125 10.41 9.91 -13.49
C VAL A 125 9.46 9.09 -12.65
N ARG A 126 9.92 7.97 -12.12
CA ARG A 126 9.19 7.12 -11.19
C ARG A 126 10.03 6.88 -9.95
N VAL A 127 9.49 7.24 -8.79
CA VAL A 127 10.07 6.85 -7.50
C VAL A 127 9.58 5.45 -7.15
N LEU A 128 10.52 4.55 -6.91
CA LEU A 128 10.25 3.16 -6.50
C LEU A 128 10.29 3.08 -4.98
N THR A 129 9.28 2.46 -4.40
CA THR A 129 9.18 2.19 -2.98
C THR A 129 8.89 0.72 -2.73
N SER A 130 9.25 0.21 -1.55
CA SER A 130 8.87 -1.13 -1.15
C SER A 130 7.34 -1.24 -1.03
N THR A 131 6.82 -2.44 -1.25
CA THR A 131 5.44 -2.80 -0.93
C THR A 131 5.31 -3.14 0.55
N LEU A 132 4.08 -3.18 1.09
CA LEU A 132 3.83 -3.71 2.44
C LEU A 132 4.25 -5.18 2.56
N GLU A 133 4.14 -5.96 1.49
CA GLU A 133 4.58 -7.35 1.46
C GLU A 133 6.10 -7.47 1.67
N GLU A 134 6.86 -6.65 0.97
CA GLU A 134 8.32 -6.58 1.15
C GLU A 134 8.70 -6.08 2.55
N THR A 135 8.00 -5.06 3.06
CA THR A 135 8.19 -4.56 4.43
C THR A 135 7.88 -5.64 5.48
N TYR A 136 6.82 -6.43 5.27
CA TYR A 136 6.47 -7.55 6.12
C TYR A 136 7.56 -8.64 6.09
N LEU A 137 8.04 -9.03 4.91
CA LEU A 137 9.08 -10.06 4.75
C LEU A 137 10.40 -9.63 5.39
N GLU A 138 10.78 -8.36 5.30
CA GLU A 138 11.94 -7.81 5.97
C GLU A 138 11.79 -7.91 7.50
N ALA A 139 10.65 -7.52 8.04
CA ALA A 139 10.37 -7.61 9.49
C ALA A 139 10.42 -9.06 10.01
N VAL A 140 9.88 -10.01 9.24
CA VAL A 140 9.95 -11.46 9.57
C VAL A 140 11.39 -11.98 9.48
N GLY A 141 12.16 -11.53 8.48
CA GLY A 141 13.55 -11.95 8.29
C GLY A 141 14.51 -11.43 9.37
N GLU A 142 14.26 -10.24 9.88
CA GLU A 142 15.06 -9.63 10.97
C GLU A 142 14.86 -10.35 12.33
N GLU A 143 13.66 -10.88 12.61
CA GLU A 143 13.41 -11.66 13.85
C GLU A 143 13.94 -13.11 13.78
N ALA A 144 14.18 -13.64 12.58
CA ALA A 144 14.68 -15.01 12.38
C ALA A 144 16.23 -15.11 12.42
N SER A 145 16.95 -13.98 12.59
CA SER A 145 18.41 -13.87 12.61
C SER A 145 18.94 -13.53 13.99
#